data_0736e0416a9eadcdcac4b367a974827a
#
_entry.id   0736e0416a9eadcdcac4b367a974827a
#
_cell.length_a   1.000
_cell.length_b   1.000
_cell.length_c   1.000
_cell.angle_alpha   90.00
_cell.angle_beta   90.00
_cell.angle_gamma   90.00
#
_symmetry.space_group_name_H-M   'P 1'
#
loop_
_entity.id
_entity.type
_entity.pdbx_description
1 polymer ?
#
loop_
_entity_poly.entity_id
_entity_poly.type
_entity_poly.pdbx_seq_one_letter_code
_entity_poly.pdbx_strand_id
1 'polypeptide(L)'
;MRFNEVKVVFIFSIFLFMFNHFAYAEGIQASDFDLPGKQAPVRLSDSKGKVIYLDFWASWCGPCKQSFPWMNALQEKYKSKGLEVIAVNLDANNEDALKFLATTPAKFTVAFDSKGRTPLQYGVKGMPTSYLISPDGKIIMQHMGFNAADRDMLEQKIESLLEGKK
;
A
#
# COMPACT_ATOMS: atom_id res chain seq x y z
N MET A 1 -64.06 51.54 19.88
CA MET A 1 -62.78 51.51 19.15
C MET A 1 -62.06 50.24 19.52
N ARG A 2 -61.95 49.29 18.58
CA ARG A 2 -61.31 47.99 18.82
C ARG A 2 -59.90 48.07 18.29
N PHE A 3 -58.92 47.86 19.16
CA PHE A 3 -57.52 47.69 18.76
C PHE A 3 -57.33 46.24 18.32
N ASN A 4 -56.93 46.07 17.07
CA ASN A 4 -56.52 44.78 16.53
C ASN A 4 -55.13 44.46 16.96
N GLU A 5 -54.96 43.40 17.74
CA GLU A 5 -53.68 42.80 18.06
C GLU A 5 -53.10 42.04 16.84
N VAL A 6 -52.03 42.53 16.28
CA VAL A 6 -51.27 41.84 15.24
C VAL A 6 -50.33 40.84 15.93
N LYS A 7 -50.66 39.56 15.88
CA LYS A 7 -49.79 38.46 16.32
C LYS A 7 -48.67 38.29 15.31
N VAL A 8 -47.46 38.71 15.68
CA VAL A 8 -46.24 38.42 14.94
C VAL A 8 -45.84 36.96 15.23
N VAL A 9 -46.06 36.10 14.27
CA VAL A 9 -45.60 34.73 14.32
C VAL A 9 -44.13 34.69 13.89
N PHE A 10 -43.24 34.52 14.85
CA PHE A 10 -41.80 34.22 14.59
C PHE A 10 -41.71 32.77 14.11
N ILE A 11 -41.53 32.59 12.80
CA ILE A 11 -41.18 31.31 12.22
C ILE A 11 -39.66 31.14 12.41
N PHE A 12 -39.28 30.38 13.45
CA PHE A 12 -37.92 29.94 13.62
C PHE A 12 -37.65 28.85 12.57
N SER A 13 -37.04 29.26 11.45
CA SER A 13 -36.54 28.34 10.44
C SER A 13 -35.30 27.67 11.00
N ILE A 14 -35.47 26.44 11.53
CA ILE A 14 -34.37 25.56 11.91
C ILE A 14 -33.78 25.04 10.62
N PHE A 15 -32.71 25.69 10.16
CA PHE A 15 -31.87 25.20 9.05
C PHE A 15 -31.04 24.04 9.59
N LEU A 16 -31.62 22.82 9.44
CA LEU A 16 -30.94 21.59 9.79
C LEU A 16 -29.83 21.36 8.75
N PHE A 17 -28.62 21.78 9.09
CA PHE A 17 -27.41 21.44 8.35
C PHE A 17 -27.23 19.91 8.45
N MET A 18 -27.75 19.17 7.48
CA MET A 18 -27.37 17.79 7.28
C MET A 18 -25.92 17.77 6.81
N PHE A 19 -25.00 17.64 7.77
CA PHE A 19 -23.65 17.18 7.50
C PHE A 19 -23.78 15.75 6.93
N ASN A 20 -23.80 15.64 5.59
CA ASN A 20 -23.55 14.37 4.93
C ASN A 20 -22.13 13.93 5.31
N HIS A 21 -22.01 13.16 6.37
CA HIS A 21 -20.82 12.36 6.62
C HIS A 21 -20.75 11.32 5.51
N PHE A 22 -20.01 11.64 4.44
CA PHE A 22 -19.51 10.61 3.55
C PHE A 22 -18.66 9.69 4.43
N ALA A 23 -19.25 8.57 4.85
CA ALA A 23 -18.49 7.46 5.41
C ALA A 23 -17.59 6.96 4.26
N TYR A 24 -16.36 7.47 4.19
CA TYR A 24 -15.31 6.80 3.45
C TYR A 24 -15.23 5.40 4.04
N ALA A 25 -15.44 4.38 3.21
CA ALA A 25 -15.14 3.02 3.62
C ALA A 25 -13.70 3.03 4.12
N GLU A 26 -13.53 2.89 5.44
CA GLU A 26 -12.20 2.87 6.04
C GLU A 26 -11.48 1.62 5.50
N GLY A 27 -10.49 1.83 4.61
CA GLY A 27 -9.65 0.77 4.12
C GLY A 27 -8.94 0.08 5.30
N ILE A 28 -8.65 -1.21 5.17
CA ILE A 28 -7.95 -1.98 6.20
C ILE A 28 -6.57 -1.38 6.40
N GLN A 29 -6.22 -1.04 7.64
CA GLN A 29 -4.89 -0.55 7.99
C GLN A 29 -3.85 -1.65 7.74
N ALA A 30 -2.79 -1.34 7.03
CA ALA A 30 -1.68 -2.25 6.83
C ALA A 30 -0.99 -2.56 8.17
N SER A 31 -0.75 -3.85 8.44
CA SER A 31 -0.05 -4.28 9.65
C SER A 31 1.40 -3.82 9.60
N ASP A 32 1.87 -3.17 10.66
CA ASP A 32 3.29 -2.78 10.77
C ASP A 32 4.18 -4.00 10.98
N PHE A 33 5.43 -3.90 10.55
CA PHE A 33 6.47 -4.89 10.79
C PHE A 33 7.82 -4.21 11.00
N ASP A 34 8.71 -4.92 11.71
CA ASP A 34 10.12 -4.59 11.89
C ASP A 34 10.92 -5.84 11.53
N LEU A 35 11.55 -5.82 10.36
CA LEU A 35 12.24 -6.97 9.76
C LEU A 35 13.71 -6.64 9.48
N PRO A 36 14.61 -7.63 9.55
CA PRO A 36 15.96 -7.47 9.01
C PRO A 36 15.90 -7.07 7.54
N GLY A 37 16.69 -6.09 7.14
CA GLY A 37 16.87 -5.71 5.75
C GLY A 37 18.30 -6.03 5.26
N LYS A 38 18.54 -5.82 3.96
CA LYS A 38 19.85 -6.05 3.35
C LYS A 38 20.96 -5.16 3.93
N GLN A 39 20.63 -3.92 4.32
CA GLN A 39 21.58 -2.93 4.85
C GLN A 39 21.21 -2.47 6.26
N ALA A 40 19.92 -2.29 6.53
CA ALA A 40 19.37 -1.81 7.79
C ALA A 40 18.02 -2.47 8.04
N PRO A 41 17.50 -2.48 9.28
CA PRO A 41 16.14 -2.92 9.57
C PRO A 41 15.13 -2.14 8.72
N VAL A 42 14.06 -2.81 8.32
CA VAL A 42 12.96 -2.27 7.50
C VAL A 42 11.69 -2.28 8.31
N ARG A 43 11.14 -1.10 8.56
CA ARG A 43 9.84 -0.90 9.21
C ARG A 43 8.86 -0.29 8.25
N LEU A 44 7.66 -0.84 8.16
CA LEU A 44 6.64 -0.24 7.31
C LEU A 44 6.29 1.19 7.75
N SER A 45 6.27 1.42 9.07
CA SER A 45 6.01 2.74 9.66
C SER A 45 6.99 3.84 9.25
N ASP A 46 8.22 3.49 8.86
CA ASP A 46 9.23 4.45 8.38
C ASP A 46 8.88 5.00 6.98
N SER A 47 7.95 4.36 6.28
CA SER A 47 7.49 4.75 4.95
C SER A 47 6.16 5.52 4.96
N LYS A 48 5.71 6.01 6.13
CA LYS A 48 4.51 6.85 6.23
C LYS A 48 4.59 8.08 5.33
N GLY A 49 3.46 8.43 4.72
CA GLY A 49 3.38 9.54 3.77
C GLY A 49 3.79 9.17 2.34
N LYS A 50 4.24 7.93 2.09
CA LYS A 50 4.53 7.42 0.75
C LYS A 50 3.44 6.46 0.28
N VAL A 51 3.29 6.31 -1.03
CA VAL A 51 2.61 5.18 -1.62
C VAL A 51 3.56 3.99 -1.55
N ILE A 52 3.11 2.84 -1.03
CA ILE A 52 3.96 1.67 -0.86
C ILE A 52 3.44 0.55 -1.76
N TYR A 53 4.34 -0.02 -2.56
CA TYR A 53 4.13 -1.29 -3.23
C TYR A 53 4.87 -2.36 -2.42
N LEU A 54 4.11 -3.09 -1.58
CA LEU A 54 4.62 -4.16 -0.73
C LEU A 54 4.45 -5.49 -1.44
N ASP A 55 5.54 -6.23 -1.69
CA ASP A 55 5.55 -7.52 -2.38
C ASP A 55 6.10 -8.63 -1.49
N PHE A 56 5.50 -9.81 -1.56
CA PHE A 56 5.98 -11.02 -0.87
C PHE A 56 6.52 -12.01 -1.89
N TRP A 57 7.77 -12.45 -1.71
CA TRP A 57 8.49 -13.26 -2.67
C TRP A 57 9.41 -14.31 -2.03
N ALA A 58 9.86 -15.27 -2.83
CA ALA A 58 10.91 -16.22 -2.45
C ALA A 58 11.85 -16.49 -3.64
N SER A 59 13.08 -16.93 -3.36
CA SER A 59 14.10 -17.21 -4.36
C SER A 59 13.72 -18.29 -5.37
N TRP A 60 12.93 -19.26 -4.94
CA TRP A 60 12.43 -20.38 -5.74
C TRP A 60 11.14 -20.05 -6.52
N CYS A 61 10.57 -18.87 -6.32
CA CYS A 61 9.33 -18.44 -6.98
C CYS A 61 9.60 -17.91 -8.39
N GLY A 62 9.25 -18.69 -9.41
CA GLY A 62 9.46 -18.31 -10.82
C GLY A 62 8.79 -16.99 -11.23
N PRO A 63 7.49 -16.78 -10.98
CA PRO A 63 6.82 -15.53 -11.29
C PRO A 63 7.41 -14.31 -10.53
N CYS A 64 7.90 -14.52 -9.30
CA CYS A 64 8.58 -13.46 -8.54
C CYS A 64 9.84 -12.97 -9.26
N LYS A 65 10.62 -13.90 -9.86
CA LYS A 65 11.79 -13.53 -10.67
C LYS A 65 11.40 -12.62 -11.83
N GLN A 66 10.23 -12.84 -12.43
CA GLN A 66 9.73 -12.03 -13.55
C GLN A 66 9.27 -10.62 -13.10
N SER A 67 8.79 -10.45 -11.86
CA SER A 67 8.35 -9.15 -11.34
C SER A 67 9.51 -8.20 -10.99
N PHE A 68 10.70 -8.71 -10.67
CA PHE A 68 11.85 -7.92 -10.20
C PHE A 68 12.27 -6.81 -11.16
N PRO A 69 12.46 -7.06 -12.49
CA PRO A 69 12.83 -6.00 -13.42
C PRO A 69 11.78 -4.88 -13.48
N TRP A 70 10.50 -5.24 -13.41
CA TRP A 70 9.41 -4.28 -13.41
C TRP A 70 9.36 -3.48 -12.10
N MET A 71 9.51 -4.12 -10.94
CA MET A 71 9.62 -3.44 -9.64
C MET A 71 10.80 -2.48 -9.59
N ASN A 72 11.95 -2.85 -10.18
CA ASN A 72 13.09 -1.95 -10.32
C ASN A 72 12.73 -0.72 -11.14
N ALA A 73 12.05 -0.89 -12.28
CA ALA A 73 11.60 0.22 -13.13
C ALA A 73 10.58 1.12 -12.41
N LEU A 74 9.63 0.54 -11.66
CA LEU A 74 8.70 1.30 -10.84
C LEU A 74 9.41 2.16 -9.80
N GLN A 75 10.33 1.56 -9.04
CA GLN A 75 11.09 2.27 -8.01
C GLN A 75 11.88 3.42 -8.61
N GLU A 76 12.51 3.21 -9.75
CA GLU A 76 13.30 4.23 -10.45
C GLU A 76 12.41 5.37 -10.97
N LYS A 77 11.28 5.03 -11.60
CA LYS A 77 10.34 5.99 -12.23
C LYS A 77 9.61 6.86 -11.21
N TYR A 78 9.20 6.28 -10.07
CA TYR A 78 8.26 6.94 -9.15
C TYR A 78 8.84 7.28 -7.77
N LYS A 79 10.08 6.92 -7.46
CA LYS A 79 10.73 7.25 -6.17
C LYS A 79 10.63 8.74 -5.84
N SER A 80 10.96 9.62 -6.79
CA SER A 80 10.89 11.07 -6.60
C SER A 80 9.46 11.60 -6.46
N LYS A 81 8.47 10.83 -6.91
CA LYS A 81 7.04 11.14 -6.75
C LYS A 81 6.45 10.60 -5.46
N GLY A 82 7.25 9.87 -4.67
CA GLY A 82 6.86 9.35 -3.36
C GLY A 82 6.34 7.91 -3.37
N LEU A 83 6.75 7.07 -4.34
CA LEU A 83 6.61 5.62 -4.27
C LEU A 83 7.79 5.01 -3.52
N GLU A 84 7.48 4.01 -2.70
CA GLU A 84 8.46 3.08 -2.16
C GLU A 84 8.04 1.64 -2.46
N VAL A 85 8.95 0.88 -3.08
CA VAL A 85 8.78 -0.55 -3.28
C VAL A 85 9.51 -1.28 -2.15
N ILE A 86 8.79 -2.13 -1.42
CA ILE A 86 9.32 -2.97 -0.34
C ILE A 86 9.01 -4.42 -0.70
N ALA A 87 10.03 -5.26 -0.82
CA ALA A 87 9.87 -6.68 -1.09
C ALA A 87 10.31 -7.51 0.12
N VAL A 88 9.37 -8.24 0.72
CA VAL A 88 9.58 -9.13 1.87
C VAL A 88 9.87 -10.54 1.36
N ASN A 89 11.09 -10.99 1.61
CA ASN A 89 11.52 -12.34 1.29
C ASN A 89 11.03 -13.34 2.34
N LEU A 90 10.54 -14.49 1.88
CA LEU A 90 9.97 -15.56 2.70
C LEU A 90 10.77 -16.86 2.67
N ASP A 91 12.00 -16.84 2.17
CA ASP A 91 12.88 -18.01 2.25
C ASP A 91 13.19 -18.34 3.72
N ALA A 92 13.12 -19.60 4.07
CA ALA A 92 13.48 -20.06 5.42
C ALA A 92 14.98 -19.81 5.73
N ASN A 93 15.81 -19.81 4.69
CA ASN A 93 17.22 -19.46 4.76
C ASN A 93 17.52 -18.19 3.95
N ASN A 94 17.94 -17.11 4.63
CA ASN A 94 18.27 -15.84 3.98
C ASN A 94 19.39 -15.95 2.95
N GLU A 95 20.28 -16.94 3.05
CA GLU A 95 21.35 -17.15 2.06
C GLU A 95 20.81 -17.42 0.66
N ASP A 96 19.67 -18.11 0.54
CA ASP A 96 19.07 -18.41 -0.76
C ASP A 96 18.51 -17.12 -1.41
N ALA A 97 17.91 -16.25 -0.62
CA ALA A 97 17.53 -14.91 -1.06
C ALA A 97 18.76 -14.07 -1.48
N LEU A 98 19.85 -14.12 -0.74
CA LEU A 98 21.06 -13.38 -1.06
C LEU A 98 21.72 -13.89 -2.36
N LYS A 99 21.75 -15.21 -2.58
CA LYS A 99 22.20 -15.81 -3.86
C LYS A 99 21.34 -15.33 -5.04
N PHE A 100 20.01 -15.34 -4.86
CA PHE A 100 19.08 -14.81 -5.86
C PHE A 100 19.36 -13.33 -6.16
N LEU A 101 19.49 -12.49 -5.14
CA LEU A 101 19.77 -11.06 -5.27
C LEU A 101 21.13 -10.74 -5.89
N ALA A 102 22.11 -11.65 -5.82
CA ALA A 102 23.39 -11.51 -6.49
C ALA A 102 23.25 -11.62 -8.02
N THR A 103 22.31 -12.41 -8.51
CA THR A 103 22.04 -12.60 -9.95
C THR A 103 20.88 -11.74 -10.47
N THR A 104 20.00 -11.31 -9.58
CA THR A 104 18.80 -10.50 -9.90
C THR A 104 18.75 -9.32 -8.91
N PRO A 105 19.56 -8.28 -9.14
CA PRO A 105 19.68 -7.18 -8.19
C PRO A 105 18.37 -6.41 -8.01
N ALA A 106 18.02 -6.11 -6.75
CA ALA A 106 16.94 -5.22 -6.39
C ALA A 106 17.44 -3.79 -6.23
N LYS A 107 16.80 -2.82 -6.89
CA LYS A 107 17.00 -1.36 -6.72
C LYS A 107 16.02 -0.76 -5.72
N PHE A 108 15.25 -1.60 -5.05
CA PHE A 108 14.23 -1.28 -4.07
C PHE A 108 14.57 -1.88 -2.70
N THR A 109 13.79 -1.56 -1.69
CA THR A 109 13.98 -2.05 -0.32
C THR A 109 13.66 -3.55 -0.24
N VAL A 110 14.58 -4.33 0.35
CA VAL A 110 14.40 -5.76 0.60
C VAL A 110 14.45 -6.02 2.10
N ALA A 111 13.45 -6.72 2.61
CA ALA A 111 13.36 -7.23 3.97
C ALA A 111 13.30 -8.76 3.98
N PHE A 112 13.66 -9.39 5.11
CA PHE A 112 13.70 -10.84 5.25
C PHE A 112 12.81 -11.29 6.41
N ASP A 113 11.86 -12.16 6.15
CA ASP A 113 10.97 -12.76 7.15
C ASP A 113 11.03 -14.29 7.10
N SER A 114 12.17 -14.86 7.49
CA SER A 114 12.36 -16.31 7.55
C SER A 114 11.43 -17.03 8.54
N LYS A 115 10.77 -16.27 9.43
CA LYS A 115 9.79 -16.82 10.38
C LYS A 115 8.37 -16.82 9.86
N GLY A 116 8.10 -16.17 8.72
CA GLY A 116 6.80 -16.13 8.08
C GLY A 116 5.70 -15.44 8.88
N ARG A 117 6.03 -14.48 9.74
CA ARG A 117 5.04 -13.77 10.57
C ARG A 117 4.25 -12.74 9.77
N THR A 118 4.95 -11.98 8.97
CA THR A 118 4.35 -10.91 8.15
C THR A 118 3.36 -11.45 7.12
N PRO A 119 3.67 -12.51 6.33
CA PRO A 119 2.70 -13.06 5.40
C PRO A 119 1.44 -13.61 6.09
N LEU A 120 1.53 -14.10 7.32
CA LEU A 120 0.36 -14.51 8.09
C LEU A 120 -0.53 -13.30 8.44
N GLN A 121 0.06 -12.18 8.89
CA GLN A 121 -0.66 -10.95 9.21
C GLN A 121 -1.36 -10.35 7.98
N TYR A 122 -0.76 -10.47 6.79
CA TYR A 122 -1.29 -10.00 5.53
C TYR A 122 -2.21 -11.01 4.83
N GLY A 123 -2.34 -12.24 5.35
CA GLY A 123 -3.16 -13.27 4.74
C GLY A 123 -2.62 -13.78 3.40
N VAL A 124 -1.31 -13.75 3.21
CA VAL A 124 -0.62 -14.22 1.99
C VAL A 124 -0.80 -15.73 1.85
N LYS A 125 -1.36 -16.18 0.72
CA LYS A 125 -1.61 -17.61 0.44
C LYS A 125 -0.73 -18.18 -0.68
N GLY A 126 -0.01 -17.33 -1.38
CA GLY A 126 0.87 -17.72 -2.48
C GLY A 126 1.77 -16.56 -2.88
N MET A 127 2.77 -16.84 -3.72
CA MET A 127 3.74 -15.83 -4.18
C MET A 127 3.82 -15.76 -5.70
N PRO A 128 4.06 -14.55 -6.24
CA PRO A 128 4.07 -13.28 -5.52
C PRO A 128 2.67 -12.87 -5.07
N THR A 129 2.58 -12.20 -3.94
CA THR A 129 1.39 -11.45 -3.54
C THR A 129 1.83 -10.04 -3.19
N SER A 130 1.18 -9.05 -3.78
CA SER A 130 1.50 -7.65 -3.56
C SER A 130 0.32 -6.88 -2.98
N TYR A 131 0.64 -5.82 -2.25
CA TYR A 131 -0.30 -4.88 -1.66
C TYR A 131 0.08 -3.47 -2.07
N LEU A 132 -0.91 -2.70 -2.50
CA LEU A 132 -0.75 -1.27 -2.69
C LEU A 132 -1.30 -0.55 -1.47
N ILE A 133 -0.45 0.23 -0.81
CA ILE A 133 -0.76 0.91 0.44
C ILE A 133 -0.68 2.41 0.22
N SER A 134 -1.71 3.11 0.66
CA SER A 134 -1.82 4.57 0.56
C SER A 134 -0.90 5.28 1.58
N PRO A 135 -0.68 6.59 1.42
CA PRO A 135 0.18 7.38 2.32
C PRO A 135 -0.28 7.40 3.77
N ASP A 136 -1.57 7.21 4.04
CA ASP A 136 -2.16 7.10 5.38
C ASP A 136 -2.10 5.67 5.94
N GLY A 137 -1.44 4.74 5.21
CA GLY A 137 -1.19 3.37 5.65
C GLY A 137 -2.31 2.38 5.39
N LYS A 138 -3.31 2.71 4.57
CA LYS A 138 -4.42 1.81 4.25
C LYS A 138 -4.13 0.95 3.05
N ILE A 139 -4.50 -0.32 3.11
CA ILE A 139 -4.45 -1.24 1.98
C ILE A 139 -5.53 -0.85 0.98
N ILE A 140 -5.12 -0.45 -0.22
CA ILE A 140 -6.00 -0.04 -1.32
C ILE A 140 -6.27 -1.21 -2.26
N MET A 141 -5.30 -2.10 -2.42
CA MET A 141 -5.41 -3.25 -3.31
C MET A 141 -4.51 -4.39 -2.85
N GLN A 142 -4.98 -5.62 -3.05
CA GLN A 142 -4.20 -6.84 -3.02
C GLN A 142 -4.19 -7.45 -4.42
N HIS A 143 -3.03 -7.93 -4.86
CA HIS A 143 -2.87 -8.63 -6.13
C HIS A 143 -2.07 -9.92 -5.94
N MET A 144 -2.55 -11.04 -6.49
CA MET A 144 -1.86 -12.33 -6.43
C MET A 144 -1.36 -12.75 -7.80
N GLY A 145 -0.14 -13.27 -7.84
CA GLY A 145 0.52 -13.63 -9.06
C GLY A 145 1.21 -12.45 -9.74
N PHE A 146 1.83 -12.72 -10.88
CA PHE A 146 2.43 -11.70 -11.73
C PHE A 146 2.50 -12.18 -13.18
N ASN A 147 1.96 -11.38 -14.08
CA ASN A 147 2.08 -11.57 -15.51
C ASN A 147 2.19 -10.22 -16.24
N ALA A 148 2.49 -10.24 -17.53
CA ALA A 148 2.71 -9.00 -18.29
C ALA A 148 1.45 -8.12 -18.40
N ALA A 149 0.25 -8.71 -18.41
CA ALA A 149 -1.01 -7.96 -18.52
C ALA A 149 -1.34 -7.19 -17.24
N ASP A 150 -0.83 -7.64 -16.09
CA ASP A 150 -1.10 -6.97 -14.79
C ASP A 150 -0.33 -5.65 -14.65
N ARG A 151 0.78 -5.48 -15.37
CA ARG A 151 1.69 -4.34 -15.20
C ARG A 151 1.00 -3.00 -15.40
N ASP A 152 0.27 -2.85 -16.49
CA ASP A 152 -0.37 -1.58 -16.85
C ASP A 152 -1.45 -1.21 -15.83
N MET A 153 -2.25 -2.19 -15.39
CA MET A 153 -3.29 -1.99 -14.38
C MET A 153 -2.68 -1.60 -13.02
N LEU A 154 -1.63 -2.29 -12.59
CA LEU A 154 -0.93 -2.00 -11.34
C LEU A 154 -0.28 -0.61 -11.37
N GLU A 155 0.37 -0.28 -12.47
CA GLU A 155 1.04 1.00 -12.64
C GLU A 155 0.04 2.17 -12.70
N GLN A 156 -1.07 2.06 -13.41
CA GLN A 156 -2.15 3.05 -13.40
C GLN A 156 -2.71 3.28 -12.00
N LYS A 157 -2.85 2.22 -11.20
CA LYS A 157 -3.33 2.34 -9.82
C LYS A 157 -2.31 3.07 -8.94
N ILE A 158 -1.02 2.78 -9.10
CA ILE A 158 0.07 3.49 -8.42
C ILE A 158 0.05 4.99 -8.80
N GLU A 159 -0.04 5.31 -10.09
CA GLU A 159 -0.10 6.69 -10.59
C GLU A 159 -1.27 7.45 -9.96
N SER A 160 -2.46 6.86 -9.93
CA SER A 160 -3.64 7.50 -9.37
C SER A 160 -3.47 7.87 -7.88
N LEU A 161 -2.77 7.03 -7.11
CA LEU A 161 -2.49 7.31 -5.70
C LEU A 161 -1.40 8.36 -5.50
N LEU A 162 -0.42 8.42 -6.41
CA LEU A 162 0.64 9.43 -6.38
C LEU A 162 0.10 10.83 -6.74
N GLU A 163 -0.88 10.91 -7.65
CA GLU A 163 -1.54 12.17 -8.04
C GLU A 163 -2.50 12.67 -6.97
N GLY A 164 -3.19 11.80 -6.24
CA GLY A 164 -4.11 12.14 -5.15
C GLY A 164 -3.44 12.71 -3.90
N LYS A 165 -2.11 12.78 -3.87
CA LYS A 165 -1.31 13.40 -2.78
C LYS A 165 -1.25 14.94 -2.81
N LYS A 166 -1.88 15.58 -3.78
CA LYS A 166 -1.86 17.06 -3.93
C LYS A 166 -2.91 17.71 -3.05
#